data_914bdb943e1e01f4334c4c2b1d9861a7
#
_entry.id   914bdb943e1e01f4334c4c2b1d9861a7
#
_cell.length_a   1.000
_cell.length_b   1.000
_cell.length_c   1.000
_cell.angle_alpha   90.00
_cell.angle_beta   90.00
_cell.angle_gamma   90.00
#
_symmetry.space_group_name_H-M   'P 1'
#
loop_
_entity.id
_entity.type
_entity.pdbx_description
1 polymer ?
#
loop_
_entity_poly.entity_id
_entity_poly.type
_entity_poly.pdbx_seq_one_letter_code
_entity_poly.pdbx_strand_id
1 'polypeptide(L)'
;MAMLETSVAPRRQRAALMALTCTIVAASAPLAAQNDQGRRPPIIDIHVHTLGGFPGAAPMCPWPPQFLASDPKAGPEATIGWSKQDCALPLQPSKTPEEYLRGVVAEFERLNVTAVVMGDPESVRRWKAAAPGRVIMGTSLMNSPTTGEYTPVEQLRTLFASGGFQVMGEIGLQYQGLSPSDTSVDRYFALAEQLDIPVAIHMGTGGSGRANVAMPKFRGSMGDPLLLEELLARHPKLRVWIMHAGYPMLDNLLTLLQANSHVYVDVAGLIWSYPRKEVDEYIRRIVEGGFGDRIMFGTDQLVWPKLMETSIEVIDRANYLTPQQKRDILYNNAARFLRLDRASGAAAGAPPRQ
;
A
#
# COMPACT_ATOMS: atom_id res chain seq x y z
N MET A 1 -93.02 8.82 19.27
CA MET A 1 -94.16 9.17 18.39
C MET A 1 -93.70 9.22 16.96
N ALA A 2 -94.38 8.44 16.11
CA ALA A 2 -94.34 8.39 14.64
C ALA A 2 -93.08 7.75 13.93
N MET A 3 -93.39 6.51 13.55
CA MET A 3 -92.78 5.75 12.45
C MET A 3 -92.97 6.44 11.12
N LEU A 4 -92.05 6.24 10.18
CA LEU A 4 -92.33 6.18 8.75
C LEU A 4 -91.36 5.23 8.05
N GLU A 5 -91.95 4.10 7.61
CA GLU A 5 -91.35 3.15 6.69
C GLU A 5 -91.19 3.75 5.30
N THR A 6 -90.14 3.43 4.62
CA THR A 6 -90.09 3.51 3.14
C THR A 6 -89.30 2.37 2.54
N SER A 7 -90.00 1.64 1.79
CA SER A 7 -89.79 0.62 0.76
C SER A 7 -88.46 0.60 0.04
N VAL A 8 -87.88 -0.60 -0.04
CA VAL A 8 -86.67 -0.94 -0.85
C VAL A 8 -87.12 -1.72 -2.09
N ALA A 9 -86.74 -1.22 -3.29
CA ALA A 9 -86.82 -1.95 -4.54
C ALA A 9 -85.45 -2.54 -4.92
N PRO A 10 -85.37 -3.75 -5.50
CA PRO A 10 -84.11 -4.43 -5.78
C PRO A 10 -83.47 -3.94 -7.09
N ARG A 11 -82.21 -3.48 -7.05
CA ARG A 11 -81.36 -3.24 -8.21
C ARG A 11 -80.64 -4.51 -8.61
N ARG A 12 -80.80 -4.90 -9.87
CA ARG A 12 -80.11 -6.00 -10.56
C ARG A 12 -78.61 -5.73 -10.64
N GLN A 13 -77.81 -6.65 -10.09
CA GLN A 13 -76.35 -6.68 -10.27
C GLN A 13 -76.00 -7.15 -11.71
N ARG A 14 -75.33 -6.29 -12.48
CA ARG A 14 -74.62 -6.68 -13.68
C ARG A 14 -73.18 -7.03 -13.26
N ALA A 15 -72.80 -8.29 -13.41
CA ALA A 15 -71.42 -8.76 -13.26
C ALA A 15 -70.58 -8.28 -14.45
N ALA A 16 -69.63 -7.41 -14.19
CA ALA A 16 -68.59 -7.04 -15.17
C ALA A 16 -67.39 -7.99 -14.93
N LEU A 17 -67.11 -8.83 -15.90
CA LEU A 17 -65.89 -9.66 -15.96
C LEU A 17 -64.70 -8.74 -16.25
N MET A 18 -63.87 -8.43 -15.28
CA MET A 18 -62.57 -7.82 -15.51
C MET A 18 -61.53 -8.93 -15.77
N ALA A 19 -61.07 -9.02 -16.98
CA ALA A 19 -59.95 -9.84 -17.35
C ALA A 19 -58.64 -9.20 -16.81
N LEU A 20 -58.03 -9.87 -15.85
CA LEU A 20 -56.75 -9.50 -15.25
C LEU A 20 -55.62 -9.99 -16.17
N THR A 21 -55.10 -9.12 -17.02
CA THR A 21 -53.89 -9.38 -17.80
C THR A 21 -52.68 -9.25 -16.85
N CYS A 22 -52.13 -10.37 -16.40
CA CYS A 22 -50.87 -10.46 -15.67
C CYS A 22 -49.72 -10.19 -16.66
N THR A 23 -49.21 -8.97 -16.71
CA THR A 23 -47.96 -8.65 -17.39
C THR A 23 -46.81 -9.14 -16.51
N ILE A 24 -46.17 -10.25 -16.90
CA ILE A 24 -44.91 -10.71 -16.28
C ILE A 24 -43.83 -9.75 -16.72
N VAL A 25 -43.47 -8.80 -15.87
CA VAL A 25 -42.23 -8.04 -15.99
C VAL A 25 -41.10 -8.98 -15.58
N ALA A 26 -40.42 -9.58 -16.54
CA ALA A 26 -39.18 -10.27 -16.29
C ALA A 26 -38.14 -9.23 -15.84
N ALA A 27 -37.91 -9.12 -14.53
CA ALA A 27 -36.78 -8.40 -14.00
C ALA A 27 -35.51 -9.14 -14.42
N SER A 28 -34.81 -8.59 -15.42
CA SER A 28 -33.46 -8.99 -15.74
C SER A 28 -32.57 -8.62 -14.57
N ALA A 29 -32.30 -9.56 -13.69
CA ALA A 29 -31.24 -9.43 -12.69
C ALA A 29 -29.90 -9.21 -13.44
N PRO A 30 -29.04 -8.30 -12.97
CA PRO A 30 -27.74 -8.12 -13.58
C PRO A 30 -26.93 -9.41 -13.41
N LEU A 31 -26.47 -9.99 -14.53
CA LEU A 31 -25.49 -11.06 -14.58
C LEU A 31 -24.14 -10.49 -14.11
N ALA A 32 -23.94 -10.41 -12.81
CA ALA A 32 -22.64 -10.05 -12.24
C ALA A 32 -22.49 -10.63 -10.82
N ALA A 33 -22.53 -11.96 -10.75
CA ALA A 33 -21.96 -12.71 -9.62
C ALA A 33 -21.70 -14.13 -10.11
N GLN A 34 -20.82 -14.29 -11.10
CA GLN A 34 -20.21 -15.59 -11.31
C GLN A 34 -19.25 -15.83 -10.15
N ASN A 35 -19.57 -16.83 -9.36
CA ASN A 35 -18.86 -17.38 -8.25
C ASN A 35 -17.36 -17.49 -8.52
N ASP A 36 -16.56 -16.61 -7.91
CA ASP A 36 -15.14 -16.82 -7.67
C ASP A 36 -14.98 -17.66 -6.39
N GLN A 37 -15.66 -18.83 -6.35
CA GLN A 37 -15.57 -19.75 -5.23
C GLN A 37 -14.19 -20.41 -5.24
N GLY A 38 -13.23 -19.79 -4.58
CA GLY A 38 -11.89 -20.34 -4.36
C GLY A 38 -10.75 -19.35 -4.51
N ARG A 39 -10.96 -18.20 -5.12
CA ARG A 39 -9.90 -17.21 -5.27
C ARG A 39 -9.86 -16.26 -4.08
N ARG A 40 -8.64 -16.01 -3.56
CA ARG A 40 -8.45 -15.02 -2.50
C ARG A 40 -9.02 -13.66 -2.93
N PRO A 41 -9.69 -12.89 -2.03
CA PRO A 41 -10.05 -11.51 -2.32
C PRO A 41 -8.83 -10.68 -2.77
N PRO A 42 -8.99 -9.70 -3.68
CA PRO A 42 -7.86 -8.94 -4.21
C PRO A 42 -7.11 -8.20 -3.09
N ILE A 43 -5.79 -8.13 -3.23
CA ILE A 43 -4.88 -7.43 -2.31
C ILE A 43 -4.14 -6.36 -3.08
N ILE A 44 -3.82 -5.23 -2.44
CA ILE A 44 -2.88 -4.25 -2.95
C ILE A 44 -1.64 -4.27 -2.06
N ASP A 45 -0.49 -4.62 -2.65
CA ASP A 45 0.82 -4.43 -2.05
C ASP A 45 1.36 -3.08 -2.53
N ILE A 46 1.41 -2.09 -1.62
CA ILE A 46 1.79 -0.73 -2.01
C ILE A 46 3.31 -0.52 -2.09
N HIS A 47 4.12 -1.56 -1.79
CA HIS A 47 5.56 -1.41 -1.62
C HIS A 47 6.35 -2.64 -2.11
N VAL A 48 6.70 -2.65 -3.38
CA VAL A 48 7.52 -3.69 -4.04
C VAL A 48 8.64 -3.04 -4.83
N HIS A 49 9.85 -3.58 -4.71
CA HIS A 49 11.03 -3.10 -5.45
C HIS A 49 11.41 -3.99 -6.62
N THR A 50 11.99 -3.37 -7.67
CA THR A 50 12.56 -4.10 -8.81
C THR A 50 13.97 -4.62 -8.55
N LEU A 51 14.52 -4.43 -7.35
CA LEU A 51 15.94 -4.63 -7.02
C LEU A 51 16.44 -6.07 -7.14
N GLY A 52 15.59 -7.05 -7.22
CA GLY A 52 15.82 -8.47 -7.14
C GLY A 52 17.13 -9.04 -7.67
N GLY A 53 17.66 -10.03 -6.95
CA GLY A 53 18.76 -10.86 -7.40
C GLY A 53 20.15 -10.25 -7.21
N PHE A 54 20.59 -10.09 -5.96
CA PHE A 54 22.01 -9.82 -5.76
C PHE A 54 22.79 -11.12 -5.68
N PRO A 55 23.97 -11.20 -6.31
CA PRO A 55 24.92 -12.26 -6.02
C PRO A 55 25.22 -12.26 -4.52
N GLY A 56 24.98 -13.39 -3.85
CA GLY A 56 25.23 -13.53 -2.41
C GLY A 56 24.06 -13.16 -1.49
N ALA A 57 22.85 -12.89 -2.00
CA ALA A 57 21.68 -12.78 -1.15
C ALA A 57 21.49 -14.07 -0.33
N ALA A 58 21.36 -13.92 0.99
CA ALA A 58 21.22 -15.03 1.92
C ALA A 58 19.75 -15.43 2.16
N PRO A 59 19.49 -16.71 2.54
CA PRO A 59 18.21 -17.07 3.12
C PRO A 59 17.86 -16.18 4.30
N MET A 60 16.58 -15.85 4.49
CA MET A 60 16.12 -14.91 5.51
C MET A 60 15.04 -15.55 6.39
N CYS A 61 15.20 -15.36 7.69
CA CYS A 61 14.20 -15.72 8.69
C CYS A 61 13.37 -14.46 9.05
N PRO A 62 12.07 -14.44 8.79
CA PRO A 62 11.22 -13.35 9.23
C PRO A 62 11.08 -13.35 10.77
N TRP A 63 10.78 -12.19 11.32
CA TRP A 63 10.55 -11.97 12.76
C TRP A 63 11.72 -12.37 13.64
N PRO A 64 12.88 -11.73 13.48
CA PRO A 64 14.03 -11.99 14.35
C PRO A 64 13.62 -11.83 15.83
N PRO A 65 13.98 -12.79 16.70
CA PRO A 65 13.61 -12.71 18.12
C PRO A 65 14.33 -11.57 18.84
N GLN A 66 15.47 -11.14 18.32
CA GLN A 66 16.31 -10.08 18.89
C GLN A 66 17.28 -9.52 17.86
N PHE A 67 17.74 -8.30 18.07
CA PHE A 67 18.86 -7.70 17.34
C PHE A 67 20.14 -7.91 18.12
N LEU A 68 21.08 -8.65 17.51
CA LEU A 68 22.35 -8.96 18.16
C LEU A 68 23.29 -7.75 18.11
N ALA A 69 23.98 -7.52 19.22
CA ALA A 69 25.08 -6.58 19.24
C ALA A 69 26.22 -7.07 18.33
N SER A 70 26.89 -6.15 17.65
CA SER A 70 28.06 -6.44 16.84
C SER A 70 29.29 -5.74 17.39
N ASP A 71 30.47 -6.38 17.23
CA ASP A 71 31.73 -5.75 17.53
C ASP A 71 32.00 -4.65 16.47
N PRO A 72 32.23 -3.39 16.85
CA PRO A 72 32.54 -2.33 15.92
C PRO A 72 33.82 -2.55 15.11
N LYS A 73 34.69 -3.46 15.54
CA LYS A 73 35.88 -3.89 14.79
C LYS A 73 35.63 -5.04 13.83
N ALA A 74 34.45 -5.67 13.92
CA ALA A 74 34.06 -6.70 12.96
C ALA A 74 33.73 -6.05 11.60
N GLY A 75 33.97 -6.80 10.52
CA GLY A 75 33.66 -6.33 9.18
C GLY A 75 32.16 -6.05 8.97
N PRO A 76 31.83 -5.37 7.89
CA PRO A 76 30.45 -4.97 7.56
C PRO A 76 29.42 -6.10 7.64
N GLU A 77 29.81 -7.31 7.27
CA GLU A 77 28.94 -8.50 7.27
C GLU A 77 28.47 -8.90 8.68
N ALA A 78 29.21 -8.51 9.73
CA ALA A 78 28.85 -8.79 11.12
C ALA A 78 27.74 -7.86 11.63
N THR A 79 27.54 -6.71 10.97
CA THR A 79 26.61 -5.66 11.41
C THR A 79 25.23 -5.76 10.76
N ILE A 80 25.09 -6.51 9.66
CA ILE A 80 23.80 -6.74 9.00
C ILE A 80 23.13 -7.95 9.65
N GLY A 81 22.31 -7.70 10.67
CA GLY A 81 21.72 -8.72 11.55
C GLY A 81 20.76 -9.72 10.90
N TRP A 82 20.40 -9.58 9.62
CA TRP A 82 19.49 -10.49 8.93
C TRP A 82 20.13 -11.82 8.54
N SER A 83 21.44 -11.85 8.35
CA SER A 83 22.15 -12.98 7.76
C SER A 83 22.50 -14.13 8.73
N LYS A 84 22.20 -14.02 10.03
CA LYS A 84 22.69 -14.95 11.04
C LYS A 84 21.62 -15.61 11.91
N GLN A 85 20.37 -15.62 11.43
CA GLN A 85 19.29 -16.23 12.22
C GLN A 85 18.91 -17.59 11.65
N ASP A 86 18.96 -18.59 12.50
CA ASP A 86 18.49 -19.93 12.19
C ASP A 86 17.00 -20.05 12.48
N CYS A 87 16.26 -20.44 11.48
CA CYS A 87 14.86 -20.83 11.59
C CYS A 87 14.61 -22.11 10.78
N ALA A 88 13.54 -22.84 11.13
CA ALA A 88 13.25 -24.11 10.50
C ALA A 88 12.99 -24.01 8.98
N LEU A 89 12.43 -22.88 8.52
CA LEU A 89 12.04 -22.65 7.12
C LEU A 89 12.45 -21.25 6.67
N PRO A 90 13.73 -21.01 6.37
CA PRO A 90 14.17 -19.71 5.87
C PRO A 90 13.64 -19.45 4.45
N LEU A 91 13.25 -18.21 4.19
CA LEU A 91 12.86 -17.75 2.86
C LEU A 91 14.06 -17.74 1.93
N GLN A 92 13.94 -18.43 0.81
CA GLN A 92 15.03 -18.53 -0.16
C GLN A 92 15.04 -17.31 -1.08
N PRO A 93 16.18 -16.66 -1.29
CA PRO A 93 16.31 -15.56 -2.22
C PRO A 93 16.35 -16.04 -3.66
N SER A 94 15.88 -15.21 -4.57
CA SER A 94 16.14 -15.37 -6.00
C SER A 94 17.61 -15.05 -6.30
N LYS A 95 18.19 -15.76 -7.25
CA LYS A 95 19.63 -15.65 -7.60
C LYS A 95 19.87 -14.60 -8.69
N THR A 96 18.87 -14.32 -9.51
CA THR A 96 18.95 -13.33 -10.60
C THR A 96 17.73 -12.42 -10.62
N PRO A 97 17.84 -11.22 -11.23
CA PRO A 97 16.69 -10.32 -11.41
C PRO A 97 15.53 -10.97 -12.16
N GLU A 98 15.82 -11.83 -13.14
CA GLU A 98 14.81 -12.53 -13.93
C GLU A 98 14.09 -13.62 -13.13
N GLU A 99 14.82 -14.35 -12.28
CA GLU A 99 14.23 -15.32 -11.36
C GLU A 99 13.33 -14.62 -10.35
N TYR A 100 13.79 -13.49 -9.81
CA TYR A 100 13.03 -12.67 -8.89
C TYR A 100 11.74 -12.15 -9.53
N LEU A 101 11.82 -11.52 -10.69
CA LEU A 101 10.65 -11.04 -11.43
C LEU A 101 9.63 -12.17 -11.64
N ARG A 102 10.07 -13.33 -12.18
CA ARG A 102 9.18 -14.47 -12.40
C ARG A 102 8.56 -14.99 -11.11
N GLY A 103 9.36 -15.10 -10.04
CA GLY A 103 8.90 -15.56 -8.74
C GLY A 103 7.84 -14.64 -8.13
N VAL A 104 8.06 -13.33 -8.16
CA VAL A 104 7.10 -12.36 -7.60
C VAL A 104 5.84 -12.26 -8.45
N VAL A 105 5.94 -12.28 -9.78
CA VAL A 105 4.76 -12.31 -10.67
C VAL A 105 3.92 -13.56 -10.41
N ALA A 106 4.54 -14.72 -10.19
CA ALA A 106 3.82 -15.95 -9.82
C ALA A 106 3.07 -15.78 -8.48
N GLU A 107 3.65 -15.10 -7.50
CA GLU A 107 2.97 -14.78 -6.25
C GLU A 107 1.83 -13.76 -6.45
N PHE A 108 1.98 -12.76 -7.32
CA PHE A 108 0.89 -11.84 -7.66
C PHE A 108 -0.35 -12.58 -8.17
N GLU A 109 -0.15 -13.55 -9.05
CA GLU A 109 -1.26 -14.35 -9.61
C GLU A 109 -1.85 -15.28 -8.56
N ARG A 110 -1.01 -16.02 -7.85
CA ARG A 110 -1.44 -17.01 -6.85
C ARG A 110 -2.20 -16.37 -5.68
N LEU A 111 -1.74 -15.20 -5.21
CA LEU A 111 -2.29 -14.51 -4.04
C LEU A 111 -3.30 -13.43 -4.40
N ASN A 112 -3.59 -13.24 -5.69
CA ASN A 112 -4.47 -12.19 -6.20
C ASN A 112 -4.02 -10.77 -5.78
N VAL A 113 -2.73 -10.48 -5.97
CA VAL A 113 -2.10 -9.20 -5.60
C VAL A 113 -1.96 -8.30 -6.82
N THR A 114 -2.25 -7.01 -6.63
CA THR A 114 -1.83 -5.91 -7.50
C THR A 114 -0.81 -5.10 -6.69
N ALA A 115 0.33 -4.73 -7.29
CA ALA A 115 1.40 -4.08 -6.55
C ALA A 115 1.82 -2.74 -7.13
N VAL A 116 2.16 -1.79 -6.25
CA VAL A 116 2.98 -0.63 -6.61
C VAL A 116 4.41 -1.10 -6.66
N VAL A 117 4.97 -1.13 -7.87
CA VAL A 117 6.34 -1.59 -8.13
C VAL A 117 7.22 -0.37 -8.39
N MET A 118 8.24 -0.19 -7.56
CA MET A 118 9.13 0.96 -7.57
C MET A 118 10.56 0.56 -7.96
N GLY A 119 11.22 1.45 -8.69
CA GLY A 119 12.60 1.24 -9.14
C GLY A 119 12.97 2.17 -10.28
N ASP A 120 14.06 1.84 -10.98
CA ASP A 120 14.41 2.56 -12.19
C ASP A 120 13.35 2.35 -13.28
N PRO A 121 13.09 3.37 -14.11
CA PRO A 121 11.99 3.33 -15.06
C PRO A 121 12.02 2.17 -16.06
N GLU A 122 13.20 1.70 -16.46
CA GLU A 122 13.33 0.60 -17.40
C GLU A 122 12.93 -0.73 -16.75
N SER A 123 13.46 -1.01 -15.56
CA SER A 123 13.10 -2.18 -14.78
C SER A 123 11.61 -2.23 -14.49
N VAL A 124 11.02 -1.12 -14.05
CA VAL A 124 9.58 -1.05 -13.76
C VAL A 124 8.74 -1.31 -15.01
N ARG A 125 9.14 -0.82 -16.19
CA ARG A 125 8.45 -1.14 -17.46
C ARG A 125 8.55 -2.63 -17.80
N ARG A 126 9.68 -3.30 -17.54
CA ARG A 126 9.81 -4.76 -17.70
C ARG A 126 8.84 -5.52 -16.80
N TRP A 127 8.69 -5.09 -15.55
CA TRP A 127 7.71 -5.65 -14.62
C TRP A 127 6.27 -5.43 -15.10
N LYS A 128 5.97 -4.21 -15.59
CA LYS A 128 4.66 -3.90 -16.17
C LYS A 128 4.34 -4.76 -17.39
N ALA A 129 5.32 -5.01 -18.24
CA ALA A 129 5.16 -5.87 -19.40
C ALA A 129 4.94 -7.36 -19.01
N ALA A 130 5.61 -7.83 -17.93
CA ALA A 130 5.45 -9.19 -17.42
C ALA A 130 4.09 -9.43 -16.73
N ALA A 131 3.52 -8.39 -16.08
CA ALA A 131 2.25 -8.49 -15.38
C ALA A 131 1.39 -7.21 -15.57
N PRO A 132 0.82 -6.98 -16.79
CA PRO A 132 0.17 -5.72 -17.14
C PRO A 132 -0.99 -5.32 -16.23
N GLY A 133 -1.78 -6.31 -15.78
CA GLY A 133 -2.93 -6.11 -14.89
C GLY A 133 -2.58 -6.05 -13.40
N ARG A 134 -1.30 -6.29 -13.03
CA ARG A 134 -0.86 -6.45 -11.64
C ARG A 134 0.11 -5.38 -11.16
N VAL A 135 0.66 -4.58 -12.06
CA VAL A 135 1.68 -3.59 -11.73
C VAL A 135 1.14 -2.18 -11.88
N ILE A 136 1.23 -1.40 -10.82
CA ILE A 136 1.11 0.06 -10.78
C ILE A 136 2.55 0.59 -10.75
N MET A 137 2.92 1.41 -11.73
CA MET A 137 4.31 1.83 -11.90
C MET A 137 4.67 3.01 -11.00
N GLY A 138 5.77 2.86 -10.24
CA GLY A 138 6.37 3.92 -9.43
C GLY A 138 7.84 4.13 -9.77
N THR A 139 8.35 5.34 -9.53
CA THR A 139 9.77 5.67 -9.64
C THR A 139 10.16 6.76 -8.65
N SER A 140 11.41 6.75 -8.20
CA SER A 140 11.91 7.71 -7.21
C SER A 140 12.43 8.99 -7.87
N LEU A 141 12.49 10.06 -7.06
CA LEU A 141 13.26 11.25 -7.41
C LEU A 141 14.79 11.01 -7.36
N MET A 142 15.21 9.94 -6.69
CA MET A 142 16.62 9.58 -6.54
C MET A 142 16.96 8.42 -7.48
N ASN A 143 18.03 8.58 -8.26
CA ASN A 143 18.55 7.49 -9.10
C ASN A 143 19.14 6.37 -8.23
N SER A 144 19.73 6.76 -7.08
CA SER A 144 20.27 5.82 -6.11
C SER A 144 20.28 6.45 -4.72
N PRO A 145 19.80 5.77 -3.69
CA PRO A 145 19.88 6.26 -2.32
C PRO A 145 21.32 6.36 -1.80
N THR A 146 22.28 5.65 -2.42
CA THR A 146 23.68 5.66 -2.00
C THR A 146 24.50 6.77 -2.64
N THR A 147 24.28 7.09 -3.92
CA THR A 147 25.04 8.14 -4.63
C THR A 147 24.50 9.54 -4.38
N GLY A 148 23.22 9.67 -4.02
CA GLY A 148 22.55 10.94 -3.85
C GLY A 148 22.31 11.69 -5.15
N GLU A 149 22.37 11.01 -6.29
CA GLU A 149 22.02 11.59 -7.57
C GLU A 149 20.50 11.68 -7.72
N TYR A 150 20.03 12.83 -8.19
CA TYR A 150 18.62 13.11 -8.38
C TYR A 150 18.26 13.08 -9.88
N THR A 151 17.13 12.46 -10.18
CA THR A 151 16.52 12.54 -11.51
C THR A 151 16.13 13.99 -11.80
N PRO A 152 16.48 14.58 -12.97
CA PRO A 152 16.02 15.91 -13.32
C PRO A 152 14.49 16.04 -13.23
N VAL A 153 14.00 17.15 -12.66
CA VAL A 153 12.57 17.39 -12.44
C VAL A 153 11.75 17.25 -13.73
N GLU A 154 12.27 17.78 -14.85
CA GLU A 154 11.58 17.71 -16.15
C GLU A 154 11.52 16.29 -16.73
N GLN A 155 12.48 15.43 -16.40
CA GLN A 155 12.41 14.02 -16.76
C GLN A 155 11.30 13.32 -15.95
N LEU A 156 11.20 13.58 -14.65
CA LEU A 156 10.09 13.07 -13.83
C LEU A 156 8.75 13.62 -14.30
N ARG A 157 8.67 14.92 -14.63
CA ARG A 157 7.45 15.50 -15.21
C ARG A 157 7.00 14.74 -16.44
N THR A 158 7.92 14.44 -17.36
CA THR A 158 7.63 13.68 -18.58
C THR A 158 7.12 12.27 -18.25
N LEU A 159 7.77 11.56 -17.32
CA LEU A 159 7.37 10.23 -16.91
C LEU A 159 5.94 10.20 -16.29
N PHE A 160 5.64 11.13 -15.41
CA PHE A 160 4.32 11.20 -14.75
C PHE A 160 3.23 11.74 -15.69
N ALA A 161 3.52 12.77 -16.49
CA ALA A 161 2.56 13.33 -17.43
C ALA A 161 2.14 12.34 -18.54
N SER A 162 2.98 11.37 -18.88
CA SER A 162 2.63 10.29 -19.82
C SER A 162 1.55 9.35 -19.29
N GLY A 163 1.20 9.43 -17.97
CA GLY A 163 0.21 8.58 -17.30
C GLY A 163 0.69 7.15 -17.05
N GLY A 164 1.93 6.80 -17.44
CA GLY A 164 2.48 5.47 -17.20
C GLY A 164 2.89 5.28 -15.74
N PHE A 165 3.66 6.22 -15.20
CA PHE A 165 4.07 6.23 -13.80
C PHE A 165 3.04 6.98 -12.95
N GLN A 166 2.66 6.39 -11.80
CA GLN A 166 1.55 6.85 -10.98
C GLN A 166 1.96 7.15 -9.53
N VAL A 167 3.20 6.81 -9.15
CA VAL A 167 3.72 6.95 -7.79
C VAL A 167 5.15 7.45 -7.82
N MET A 168 5.47 8.43 -6.98
CA MET A 168 6.84 8.87 -6.72
C MET A 168 7.35 8.23 -5.41
N GLY A 169 8.22 7.24 -5.51
CA GLY A 169 8.79 6.51 -4.36
C GLY A 169 9.70 5.36 -4.80
N GLU A 170 10.44 4.78 -3.89
CA GLU A 170 10.68 5.15 -2.49
C GLU A 170 11.60 6.36 -2.39
N ILE A 171 11.26 7.33 -1.51
CA ILE A 171 12.07 8.53 -1.29
C ILE A 171 12.81 8.37 0.04
N GLY A 172 14.11 8.03 -0.03
CA GLY A 172 14.96 7.76 1.13
C GLY A 172 15.94 8.87 1.45
N LEU A 173 15.48 10.11 1.69
CA LEU A 173 16.34 11.27 1.97
C LEU A 173 17.21 11.08 3.21
N GLN A 174 16.72 10.38 4.22
CA GLN A 174 17.47 10.09 5.44
C GLN A 174 18.76 9.30 5.20
N TYR A 175 18.85 8.53 4.10
CA TYR A 175 20.08 7.83 3.71
C TYR A 175 21.18 8.78 3.26
N GLN A 176 20.80 9.99 2.87
CA GLN A 176 21.71 11.09 2.52
C GLN A 176 21.92 12.07 3.70
N GLY A 177 21.33 11.80 4.87
CA GLY A 177 21.35 12.69 6.04
C GLY A 177 20.50 13.94 5.84
N LEU A 178 19.49 13.88 4.99
CA LEU A 178 18.54 14.95 4.73
C LEU A 178 17.20 14.67 5.43
N SER A 179 16.61 15.74 5.94
CA SER A 179 15.21 15.69 6.38
C SER A 179 14.28 15.51 5.18
N PRO A 180 13.13 14.86 5.32
CA PRO A 180 12.09 14.83 4.28
C PRO A 180 11.55 16.23 3.95
N SER A 181 11.72 17.19 4.84
CA SER A 181 11.35 18.60 4.64
C SER A 181 12.49 19.50 4.14
N ASP A 182 13.62 18.90 3.69
CA ASP A 182 14.74 19.67 3.16
C ASP A 182 14.34 20.44 1.90
N THR A 183 14.60 21.75 1.88
CA THR A 183 14.18 22.63 0.79
C THR A 183 14.91 22.38 -0.51
N SER A 184 16.07 21.74 -0.48
CA SER A 184 16.83 21.39 -1.70
C SER A 184 16.08 20.45 -2.65
N VAL A 185 15.12 19.67 -2.11
CA VAL A 185 14.29 18.72 -2.84
C VAL A 185 12.83 19.17 -3.00
N ASP A 186 12.47 20.32 -2.49
CA ASP A 186 11.11 20.85 -2.49
C ASP A 186 10.43 20.89 -3.86
N ARG A 187 11.20 21.20 -4.92
CA ARG A 187 10.73 21.21 -6.31
C ARG A 187 10.13 19.90 -6.80
N TYR A 188 10.53 18.76 -6.22
CA TYR A 188 10.00 17.44 -6.56
C TYR A 188 8.63 17.24 -5.92
N PHE A 189 8.47 17.69 -4.68
CA PHE A 189 7.19 17.63 -4.00
C PHE A 189 6.18 18.60 -4.60
N ALA A 190 6.63 19.79 -5.00
CA ALA A 190 5.81 20.72 -5.77
C ALA A 190 5.31 20.11 -7.10
N LEU A 191 6.18 19.39 -7.82
CA LEU A 191 5.81 18.65 -9.03
C LEU A 191 4.76 17.56 -8.72
N ALA A 192 4.97 16.77 -7.67
CA ALA A 192 4.06 15.71 -7.29
C ALA A 192 2.68 16.25 -6.88
N GLU A 193 2.65 17.35 -6.11
CA GLU A 193 1.41 18.04 -5.74
C GLU A 193 0.68 18.59 -6.97
N GLN A 194 1.41 19.26 -7.87
CA GLN A 194 0.85 19.83 -9.10
C GLN A 194 0.20 18.77 -10.00
N LEU A 195 0.81 17.58 -10.11
CA LEU A 195 0.35 16.49 -10.96
C LEU A 195 -0.57 15.50 -10.23
N ASP A 196 -0.87 15.74 -8.94
CA ASP A 196 -1.62 14.83 -8.07
C ASP A 196 -1.01 13.41 -8.01
N ILE A 197 0.33 13.34 -7.98
CA ILE A 197 1.08 12.09 -7.85
C ILE A 197 1.34 11.82 -6.36
N PRO A 198 0.90 10.67 -5.81
CA PRO A 198 1.21 10.31 -4.42
C PRO A 198 2.70 10.03 -4.24
N VAL A 199 3.22 10.42 -3.08
CA VAL A 199 4.63 10.23 -2.72
C VAL A 199 4.79 9.24 -1.59
N ALA A 200 5.79 8.36 -1.71
CA ALA A 200 6.19 7.37 -0.73
C ALA A 200 7.50 7.80 -0.09
N ILE A 201 7.49 8.10 1.20
CA ILE A 201 8.66 8.61 1.91
C ILE A 201 9.11 7.58 2.94
N HIS A 202 10.36 7.12 2.77
CA HIS A 202 11.00 6.24 3.72
C HIS A 202 11.18 6.96 5.07
N MET A 203 10.58 6.40 6.12
CA MET A 203 10.69 6.89 7.50
C MET A 203 11.06 5.72 8.43
N GLY A 204 11.33 6.01 9.70
CA GLY A 204 11.76 4.99 10.65
C GLY A 204 13.28 4.75 10.61
N THR A 205 13.72 3.67 11.23
CA THR A 205 15.16 3.42 11.49
C THR A 205 15.92 2.82 10.30
N GLY A 206 15.24 2.34 9.27
CA GLY A 206 15.89 1.57 8.22
C GLY A 206 16.49 0.23 8.71
N GLY A 207 17.30 -0.40 7.89
CA GLY A 207 17.95 -1.67 8.24
C GLY A 207 19.00 -1.50 9.33
N SER A 208 19.13 -2.52 10.22
CA SER A 208 20.12 -2.54 11.28
C SER A 208 21.55 -2.35 10.77
N GLY A 209 22.34 -1.52 11.45
CA GLY A 209 23.73 -1.28 11.12
C GLY A 209 24.02 -0.42 9.88
N ARG A 210 23.00 0.11 9.21
CA ARG A 210 23.14 0.89 7.96
C ARG A 210 24.11 2.05 8.07
N ALA A 211 24.07 2.81 9.17
CA ALA A 211 24.97 3.93 9.41
C ALA A 211 26.46 3.53 9.41
N ASN A 212 26.75 2.30 9.82
CA ASN A 212 28.13 1.82 9.99
C ASN A 212 28.71 1.18 8.71
N VAL A 213 27.85 0.74 7.77
CA VAL A 213 28.28 -0.14 6.70
C VAL A 213 28.20 0.51 5.33
N ALA A 214 27.07 1.07 4.96
CA ALA A 214 26.82 1.50 3.59
C ALA A 214 26.41 2.97 3.47
N MET A 215 25.93 3.57 4.56
CA MET A 215 25.28 4.88 4.53
C MET A 215 25.74 5.75 5.70
N PRO A 216 26.98 6.28 5.68
CA PRO A 216 27.57 6.98 6.82
C PRO A 216 26.84 8.28 7.21
N LYS A 217 26.07 8.82 6.28
CA LYS A 217 25.21 10.01 6.54
C LYS A 217 23.88 9.66 7.18
N PHE A 218 23.48 8.40 7.16
CA PHE A 218 22.22 7.95 7.75
C PHE A 218 22.14 8.29 9.24
N ARG A 219 20.99 8.79 9.67
CA ARG A 219 20.66 9.01 11.08
C ARG A 219 19.25 8.51 11.34
N GLY A 220 19.05 7.65 12.35
CA GLY A 220 17.74 7.14 12.74
C GLY A 220 16.75 8.25 13.05
N SER A 221 17.22 9.35 13.66
CA SER A 221 16.38 10.53 13.94
C SER A 221 15.82 11.21 12.70
N MET A 222 16.44 11.05 11.53
CA MET A 222 15.93 11.58 10.26
C MET A 222 14.73 10.77 9.73
N GLY A 223 14.41 9.65 10.35
CA GLY A 223 13.21 8.87 10.07
C GLY A 223 12.01 9.22 10.96
N ASP A 224 12.10 10.28 11.78
CA ASP A 224 11.00 10.70 12.64
C ASP A 224 9.84 11.27 11.80
N PRO A 225 8.61 10.72 11.94
CA PRO A 225 7.44 11.20 11.21
C PRO A 225 7.17 12.71 11.36
N LEU A 226 7.46 13.32 12.51
CA LEU A 226 7.27 14.76 12.72
C LEU A 226 8.14 15.64 11.81
N LEU A 227 9.22 15.10 11.25
CA LEU A 227 10.01 15.84 10.25
C LEU A 227 9.26 16.12 8.94
N LEU A 228 8.08 15.53 8.74
CA LEU A 228 7.22 15.82 7.60
C LEU A 228 6.36 17.08 7.77
N GLU A 229 6.24 17.65 8.97
CA GLU A 229 5.31 18.76 9.22
C GLU A 229 5.56 19.95 8.31
N GLU A 230 6.81 20.38 8.16
CA GLU A 230 7.16 21.51 7.29
C GLU A 230 6.92 21.20 5.79
N LEU A 231 7.12 19.96 5.35
CA LEU A 231 6.78 19.55 3.99
C LEU A 231 5.27 19.65 3.76
N LEU A 232 4.48 19.11 4.68
CA LEU A 232 3.02 19.11 4.59
C LEU A 232 2.43 20.52 4.68
N ALA A 233 3.06 21.41 5.46
CA ALA A 233 2.65 22.81 5.54
C ALA A 233 2.89 23.56 4.21
N ARG A 234 4.01 23.28 3.52
CA ARG A 234 4.30 23.87 2.20
C ARG A 234 3.46 23.27 1.08
N HIS A 235 3.11 21.98 1.20
CA HIS A 235 2.39 21.21 0.17
C HIS A 235 1.10 20.59 0.74
N PRO A 236 0.07 21.38 1.07
CA PRO A 236 -1.12 20.90 1.80
C PRO A 236 -2.02 19.98 0.96
N LYS A 237 -1.80 19.87 -0.35
CA LYS A 237 -2.56 18.98 -1.24
C LYS A 237 -1.76 17.75 -1.64
N LEU A 238 -0.51 17.62 -1.20
CA LEU A 238 0.36 16.50 -1.51
C LEU A 238 -0.16 15.23 -0.83
N ARG A 239 -0.38 14.17 -1.62
CA ARG A 239 -0.72 12.86 -1.07
C ARG A 239 0.55 12.15 -0.62
N VAL A 240 0.67 11.94 0.69
CA VAL A 240 1.86 11.33 1.30
C VAL A 240 1.48 10.04 2.00
N TRP A 241 2.31 8.99 1.81
CA TRP A 241 2.34 7.92 2.78
C TRP A 241 3.74 7.71 3.35
N ILE A 242 3.76 7.42 4.65
CA ILE A 242 4.94 7.10 5.41
C ILE A 242 5.22 5.62 5.26
N MET A 243 6.33 5.28 4.64
CA MET A 243 6.77 3.89 4.52
C MET A 243 7.23 3.37 5.89
N HIS A 244 7.06 2.07 6.10
CA HIS A 244 7.41 1.36 7.35
C HIS A 244 6.71 1.94 8.60
N ALA A 245 5.60 2.67 8.40
CA ALA A 245 4.85 3.36 9.48
C ALA A 245 5.74 4.18 10.42
N GLY A 246 6.93 4.63 9.97
CA GLY A 246 7.86 5.39 10.79
C GLY A 246 8.38 4.65 12.04
N TYR A 247 8.33 3.31 12.06
CA TYR A 247 8.75 2.51 13.22
C TYR A 247 10.19 2.85 13.68
N PRO A 248 10.48 2.97 14.98
CA PRO A 248 9.60 2.71 16.14
C PRO A 248 8.94 3.96 16.75
N MET A 249 8.93 5.10 16.07
CA MET A 249 8.52 6.41 16.61
C MET A 249 7.00 6.56 16.65
N LEU A 250 6.31 5.64 17.35
CA LEU A 250 4.86 5.51 17.33
C LEU A 250 4.14 6.77 17.81
N ASP A 251 4.54 7.37 18.93
CA ASP A 251 3.85 8.54 19.48
C ASP A 251 3.96 9.75 18.55
N ASN A 252 5.11 9.93 17.89
CA ASN A 252 5.32 10.94 16.87
C ASN A 252 4.48 10.66 15.62
N LEU A 253 4.39 9.39 15.21
CA LEU A 253 3.51 8.99 14.11
C LEU A 253 2.05 9.33 14.44
N LEU A 254 1.54 8.94 15.61
CA LEU A 254 0.16 9.21 16.01
C LEU A 254 -0.12 10.71 16.07
N THR A 255 0.83 11.50 16.57
CA THR A 255 0.75 12.96 16.57
C THR A 255 0.62 13.53 15.15
N LEU A 256 1.48 13.07 14.22
CA LEU A 256 1.43 13.51 12.82
C LEU A 256 0.12 13.12 12.16
N LEU A 257 -0.35 11.88 12.36
CA LEU A 257 -1.60 11.39 11.78
C LEU A 257 -2.82 12.15 12.33
N GLN A 258 -2.80 12.56 13.61
CA GLN A 258 -3.85 13.37 14.21
C GLN A 258 -3.89 14.76 13.58
N ALA A 259 -2.72 15.37 13.37
CA ALA A 259 -2.61 16.71 12.78
C ALA A 259 -2.91 16.73 11.28
N ASN A 260 -2.66 15.62 10.55
CA ASN A 260 -2.72 15.56 9.08
C ASN A 260 -3.62 14.40 8.63
N SER A 261 -4.89 14.70 8.38
CA SER A 261 -5.92 13.69 8.08
C SER A 261 -5.73 12.96 6.72
N HIS A 262 -4.88 13.47 5.84
CA HIS A 262 -4.62 12.96 4.49
C HIS A 262 -3.34 12.13 4.38
N VAL A 263 -2.58 11.97 5.47
CA VAL A 263 -1.37 11.14 5.53
C VAL A 263 -1.74 9.69 5.81
N TYR A 264 -1.15 8.78 5.05
CA TYR A 264 -1.30 7.33 5.18
C TYR A 264 0.05 6.71 5.58
N VAL A 265 0.02 5.43 5.96
CA VAL A 265 1.22 4.66 6.30
C VAL A 265 1.17 3.29 5.64
N ASP A 266 2.33 2.68 5.36
CA ASP A 266 2.40 1.26 5.08
C ASP A 266 3.10 0.50 6.20
N VAL A 267 2.89 -0.81 6.24
CA VAL A 267 3.54 -1.71 7.21
C VAL A 267 4.68 -2.52 6.58
N ALA A 268 5.07 -2.17 5.37
CA ALA A 268 6.14 -2.82 4.62
C ALA A 268 7.45 -2.81 5.41
N GLY A 269 8.29 -3.79 5.21
CA GLY A 269 9.52 -3.93 5.99
C GLY A 269 9.28 -4.24 7.47
N LEU A 270 8.53 -3.36 8.17
CA LEU A 270 8.12 -3.58 9.55
C LEU A 270 7.49 -4.96 9.76
N ILE A 271 6.58 -5.35 8.87
CA ILE A 271 5.74 -6.54 9.01
C ILE A 271 6.51 -7.88 9.12
N TRP A 272 7.78 -7.92 8.75
CA TRP A 272 8.60 -9.13 8.77
C TRP A 272 10.00 -8.96 9.40
N SER A 273 10.51 -7.71 9.52
CA SER A 273 11.90 -7.47 9.92
C SER A 273 12.10 -7.25 11.43
N TYR A 274 11.04 -7.28 12.21
CA TYR A 274 11.05 -7.08 13.66
C TYR A 274 10.40 -8.25 14.40
N PRO A 275 10.65 -8.43 15.73
CA PRO A 275 9.99 -9.46 16.52
C PRO A 275 8.48 -9.42 16.35
N ARG A 276 7.85 -10.57 16.11
CA ARG A 276 6.43 -10.65 15.78
C ARG A 276 5.52 -9.92 16.77
N LYS A 277 5.83 -9.99 18.05
CA LYS A 277 5.08 -9.30 19.09
C LYS A 277 5.12 -7.77 18.93
N GLU A 278 6.29 -7.24 18.57
CA GLU A 278 6.46 -5.80 18.31
C GLU A 278 5.63 -5.35 17.08
N VAL A 279 5.64 -6.15 16.01
CA VAL A 279 4.83 -5.89 14.81
C VAL A 279 3.35 -5.83 15.17
N ASP A 280 2.85 -6.85 15.86
CA ASP A 280 1.44 -6.93 16.24
C ASP A 280 1.04 -5.78 17.18
N GLU A 281 1.89 -5.41 18.14
CA GLU A 281 1.61 -4.32 19.06
C GLU A 281 1.62 -2.97 18.36
N TYR A 282 2.58 -2.72 17.47
CA TYR A 282 2.67 -1.46 16.72
C TYR A 282 1.45 -1.24 15.84
N ILE A 283 1.04 -2.24 15.06
CA ILE A 283 -0.17 -2.16 14.21
C ILE A 283 -1.41 -1.98 15.08
N ARG A 284 -1.53 -2.74 16.19
CA ARG A 284 -2.65 -2.62 17.13
C ARG A 284 -2.78 -1.19 17.64
N ARG A 285 -1.70 -0.59 18.12
CA ARG A 285 -1.69 0.76 18.66
C ARG A 285 -2.13 1.82 17.66
N ILE A 286 -1.74 1.70 16.38
CA ILE A 286 -2.22 2.60 15.33
C ILE A 286 -3.74 2.43 15.12
N VAL A 287 -4.24 1.19 15.10
CA VAL A 287 -5.67 0.90 14.93
C VAL A 287 -6.49 1.40 16.13
N GLU A 288 -6.05 1.10 17.35
CA GLU A 288 -6.71 1.54 18.59
C GLU A 288 -6.64 3.07 18.78
N GLY A 289 -5.61 3.72 18.22
CA GLY A 289 -5.51 5.18 18.13
C GLY A 289 -6.51 5.82 17.16
N GLY A 290 -7.32 5.00 16.45
CA GLY A 290 -8.34 5.48 15.51
C GLY A 290 -7.86 5.67 14.08
N PHE A 291 -6.65 5.20 13.72
CA PHE A 291 -6.03 5.43 12.41
C PHE A 291 -6.01 4.18 11.51
N GLY A 292 -6.79 3.15 11.83
CA GLY A 292 -6.82 1.89 11.08
C GLY A 292 -7.23 2.04 9.60
N ASP A 293 -7.99 3.09 9.26
CA ASP A 293 -8.41 3.40 7.90
C ASP A 293 -7.30 4.04 7.03
N ARG A 294 -6.10 4.27 7.60
CA ARG A 294 -4.94 4.85 6.93
C ARG A 294 -3.74 3.92 6.87
N ILE A 295 -3.86 2.69 7.40
CA ILE A 295 -2.82 1.66 7.28
C ILE A 295 -2.99 0.93 5.96
N MET A 296 -1.92 0.84 5.17
CA MET A 296 -1.89 0.10 3.91
C MET A 296 -0.92 -1.08 4.03
N PHE A 297 -1.28 -2.18 3.37
CA PHE A 297 -0.42 -3.35 3.27
C PHE A 297 0.72 -3.09 2.28
N GLY A 298 1.91 -3.49 2.64
CA GLY A 298 3.09 -3.51 1.79
C GLY A 298 4.07 -4.57 2.30
N THR A 299 4.90 -5.09 1.39
CA THR A 299 5.89 -6.11 1.74
C THR A 299 7.30 -5.55 1.88
N ASP A 300 7.66 -4.48 1.18
CA ASP A 300 9.06 -4.09 0.96
C ASP A 300 9.84 -5.25 0.32
N GLN A 301 9.25 -5.81 -0.74
CA GLN A 301 9.76 -6.99 -1.41
C GLN A 301 11.08 -6.67 -2.12
N LEU A 302 12.14 -7.39 -1.72
CA LEU A 302 13.50 -7.15 -2.20
C LEU A 302 14.05 -8.30 -3.05
N VAL A 303 14.13 -9.52 -2.49
CA VAL A 303 14.75 -10.69 -3.14
C VAL A 303 14.07 -12.02 -2.83
N TRP A 304 13.13 -12.08 -1.88
CA TRP A 304 12.48 -13.31 -1.39
C TRP A 304 11.01 -13.37 -1.84
N PRO A 305 10.67 -13.98 -3.00
CA PRO A 305 9.29 -13.96 -3.51
C PRO A 305 8.24 -14.44 -2.51
N LYS A 306 8.56 -15.46 -1.70
CA LYS A 306 7.67 -16.00 -0.66
C LYS A 306 7.42 -15.08 0.52
N LEU A 307 8.15 -13.99 0.64
CA LEU A 307 7.93 -12.97 1.67
C LEU A 307 6.52 -12.36 1.57
N MET A 308 5.96 -12.31 0.37
CA MET A 308 4.60 -11.80 0.14
C MET A 308 3.56 -12.61 0.89
N GLU A 309 3.57 -13.93 0.76
CA GLU A 309 2.66 -14.82 1.49
C GLU A 309 2.84 -14.70 3.00
N THR A 310 4.10 -14.72 3.45
CA THR A 310 4.46 -14.56 4.86
C THR A 310 3.92 -13.24 5.44
N SER A 311 4.03 -12.14 4.71
CA SER A 311 3.55 -10.83 5.14
C SER A 311 2.02 -10.76 5.16
N ILE A 312 1.34 -11.33 4.18
CA ILE A 312 -0.13 -11.42 4.15
C ILE A 312 -0.66 -12.20 5.36
N GLU A 313 -0.01 -13.31 5.72
CA GLU A 313 -0.40 -14.11 6.88
C GLU A 313 -0.33 -13.34 8.20
N VAL A 314 0.53 -12.33 8.31
CA VAL A 314 0.56 -11.45 9.49
C VAL A 314 -0.79 -10.79 9.72
N ILE A 315 -1.36 -10.20 8.68
CA ILE A 315 -2.66 -9.53 8.76
C ILE A 315 -3.80 -10.55 8.89
N ASP A 316 -3.76 -11.65 8.12
CA ASP A 316 -4.80 -12.68 8.18
C ASP A 316 -4.94 -13.29 9.58
N ARG A 317 -3.82 -13.56 10.23
CA ARG A 317 -3.78 -14.18 11.57
C ARG A 317 -3.86 -13.20 12.74
N ALA A 318 -3.89 -11.88 12.47
CA ALA A 318 -4.04 -10.87 13.50
C ALA A 318 -5.41 -10.98 14.19
N ASN A 319 -5.43 -11.52 15.39
CA ASN A 319 -6.67 -11.72 16.17
C ASN A 319 -7.21 -10.44 16.81
N TYR A 320 -6.40 -9.39 16.85
CA TYR A 320 -6.76 -8.05 17.33
C TYR A 320 -7.41 -7.19 16.24
N LEU A 321 -7.48 -7.67 14.99
CA LEU A 321 -8.13 -6.99 13.87
C LEU A 321 -9.47 -7.64 13.54
N THR A 322 -10.52 -6.83 13.36
CA THR A 322 -11.79 -7.30 12.81
C THR A 322 -11.63 -7.71 11.34
N PRO A 323 -12.53 -8.54 10.79
CA PRO A 323 -12.51 -8.89 9.34
C PRO A 323 -12.51 -7.66 8.43
N GLN A 324 -13.25 -6.60 8.81
CA GLN A 324 -13.28 -5.35 8.04
C GLN A 324 -11.93 -4.63 8.07
N GLN A 325 -11.30 -4.49 9.24
CA GLN A 325 -9.98 -3.88 9.37
C GLN A 325 -8.90 -4.64 8.57
N LYS A 326 -8.93 -5.97 8.56
CA LYS A 326 -8.04 -6.77 7.71
C LYS A 326 -8.26 -6.45 6.23
N ARG A 327 -9.52 -6.34 5.80
CA ARG A 327 -9.87 -5.99 4.42
C ARG A 327 -9.42 -4.58 4.08
N ASP A 328 -9.57 -3.64 5.01
CA ASP A 328 -9.17 -2.25 4.85
C ASP A 328 -7.65 -2.14 4.67
N ILE A 329 -6.88 -2.80 5.53
CA ILE A 329 -5.41 -2.83 5.44
C ILE A 329 -4.93 -3.50 4.15
N LEU A 330 -5.50 -4.66 3.81
CA LEU A 330 -5.06 -5.45 2.65
C LEU A 330 -5.47 -4.84 1.30
N TYR A 331 -6.49 -3.96 1.27
CA TYR A 331 -6.99 -3.45 -0.01
C TYR A 331 -7.62 -2.06 0.05
N ASN A 332 -8.69 -1.86 0.85
CA ASN A 332 -9.58 -0.70 0.70
C ASN A 332 -8.84 0.62 0.93
N ASN A 333 -7.93 0.67 1.92
CA ASN A 333 -7.16 1.87 2.24
C ASN A 333 -6.24 2.27 1.07
N ALA A 334 -5.52 1.30 0.49
CA ALA A 334 -4.66 1.53 -0.66
C ALA A 334 -5.47 1.90 -1.93
N ALA A 335 -6.60 1.23 -2.18
CA ALA A 335 -7.49 1.54 -3.29
C ALA A 335 -8.01 2.98 -3.21
N ARG A 336 -8.43 3.40 -2.01
CA ARG A 336 -8.88 4.78 -1.74
C ARG A 336 -7.75 5.79 -1.91
N PHE A 337 -6.58 5.53 -1.32
CA PHE A 337 -5.42 6.41 -1.41
C PHE A 337 -4.93 6.58 -2.86
N LEU A 338 -4.85 5.49 -3.62
CA LEU A 338 -4.46 5.50 -5.03
C LEU A 338 -5.59 5.93 -5.98
N ARG A 339 -6.82 6.11 -5.48
CA ARG A 339 -8.02 6.48 -6.25
C ARG A 339 -8.37 5.49 -7.36
N LEU A 340 -8.15 4.19 -7.12
CA LEU A 340 -8.40 3.16 -8.14
C LEU A 340 -9.89 3.04 -8.49
N ASP A 341 -10.79 3.29 -7.54
CA ASP A 341 -12.24 3.22 -7.73
C ASP A 341 -12.77 4.30 -8.70
N ARG A 342 -12.05 5.44 -8.81
CA ARG A 342 -12.42 6.52 -9.74
C ARG A 342 -12.04 6.20 -11.19
N ALA A 343 -10.98 5.41 -11.39
CA ALA A 343 -10.54 5.01 -12.73
C ALA A 343 -11.51 4.01 -13.38
N SER A 344 -12.17 3.16 -12.59
CA SER A 344 -13.21 2.24 -13.07
C SER A 344 -14.56 2.93 -13.33
N GLY A 345 -14.84 4.05 -12.70
CA GLY A 345 -16.08 4.84 -12.90
C GLY A 345 -16.03 5.85 -14.06
N ALA A 346 -14.84 6.25 -14.52
CA ALA A 346 -14.68 7.17 -15.64
C ALA A 346 -15.00 6.53 -17.01
N ALA A 347 -15.14 5.19 -17.07
CA ALA A 347 -15.60 4.46 -18.25
C ALA A 347 -17.14 4.35 -18.34
N ALA A 348 -17.87 4.74 -17.29
CA ALA A 348 -19.34 4.80 -17.29
C ALA A 348 -19.75 6.28 -17.20
N GLY A 349 -20.02 6.89 -18.37
CA GLY A 349 -20.34 8.30 -18.51
C GLY A 349 -21.37 8.82 -17.51
N ALA A 350 -20.96 9.82 -16.70
CA ALA A 350 -21.89 10.66 -15.96
C ALA A 350 -22.28 11.86 -16.83
N PRO A 351 -23.57 12.20 -16.96
CA PRO A 351 -24.00 13.40 -17.68
C PRO A 351 -23.59 14.66 -16.93
N PRO A 352 -23.34 15.78 -17.62
CA PRO A 352 -22.97 17.03 -17.00
C PRO A 352 -24.11 17.55 -16.10
N ARG A 353 -23.79 17.90 -14.86
CA ARG A 353 -24.70 18.62 -13.97
C ARG A 353 -24.82 20.06 -14.47
N GLN A 354 -26.03 20.44 -14.77
CA GLN A 354 -26.44 21.84 -15.02
C GLN A 354 -26.38 22.64 -13.71
#